data_6655ecfdb50f3430cf7bb75de2f78512
#
_entry.id   6655ecfdb50f3430cf7bb75de2f78512
#
_cell.length_a   1.000
_cell.length_b   1.000
_cell.length_c   1.000
_cell.angle_alpha   90.00
_cell.angle_beta   90.00
_cell.angle_gamma   90.00
#
_symmetry.space_group_name_H-M   'P 1'
#
loop_
_entity.id
_entity.type
_entity.pdbx_description
1 polymer ?
#
loop_
_entity_poly.entity_id
_entity_poly.type
_entity_poly.pdbx_seq_one_letter_code
_entity_poly.pdbx_strand_id
1 'polypeptide(L)'
;MKTTFLAILTMFLSMNGTSCAQTRTAKDAFEVSDFTAIEASVVANVFITQSPVTNVTAEGNEELLERLEIRMEGERLILDMEDERFWKRFGKNASKLTIRIATPTLSEIDFEGVGNITIEGVFNTPQLVINSEGVGNLTANNLECEFVKISSEGVGNTIVGGKAGKVEINSQGVGNVDARMLLAPEAVVSSQGVGNVSCYASDFLSIHSQGVGNVHYYGKPLKTDLIKDGVGKIRPGE
;
A
#
# COMPACT_ATOMS: atom_id res chain seq x y z
N MET A 1 44.07 -39.18 -41.48
CA MET A 1 42.87 -39.47 -40.65
C MET A 1 41.97 -38.23 -40.67
N LYS A 2 40.92 -38.27 -41.47
CA LYS A 2 39.92 -37.20 -41.59
C LYS A 2 38.63 -37.73 -41.04
N THR A 3 38.16 -37.21 -39.90
CA THR A 3 36.88 -37.53 -39.27
C THR A 3 35.80 -36.60 -39.82
N THR A 4 34.89 -37.15 -40.54
CA THR A 4 33.71 -36.50 -41.13
C THR A 4 32.62 -36.34 -40.02
N PHE A 5 32.22 -35.10 -39.74
CA PHE A 5 31.06 -34.81 -38.89
C PHE A 5 29.81 -34.84 -39.74
N LEU A 6 28.91 -35.73 -39.36
CA LEU A 6 27.55 -35.88 -39.93
C LEU A 6 26.59 -34.94 -39.22
N ALA A 7 26.13 -33.89 -39.92
CA ALA A 7 25.13 -32.96 -39.44
C ALA A 7 23.72 -33.59 -39.66
N ILE A 8 23.00 -33.89 -38.56
CA ILE A 8 21.60 -34.31 -38.60
C ILE A 8 20.76 -33.04 -38.65
N LEU A 9 20.13 -32.78 -39.80
CA LEU A 9 19.14 -31.74 -40.02
C LEU A 9 17.76 -32.24 -39.55
N THR A 10 17.31 -31.87 -38.37
CA THR A 10 15.97 -32.12 -37.92
C THR A 10 15.03 -31.04 -38.42
N MET A 11 14.18 -31.44 -39.35
CA MET A 11 13.13 -30.63 -39.95
C MET A 11 11.98 -30.48 -38.95
N PHE A 12 11.81 -29.30 -38.32
CA PHE A 12 10.67 -29.00 -37.49
C PHE A 12 9.47 -28.62 -38.39
N LEU A 13 8.45 -29.45 -38.31
CA LEU A 13 7.15 -29.25 -38.94
C LEU A 13 6.41 -28.12 -38.21
N SER A 14 6.13 -27.04 -38.91
CA SER A 14 5.35 -25.90 -38.41
C SER A 14 3.88 -26.31 -38.22
N MET A 15 3.46 -26.52 -37.00
CA MET A 15 2.04 -26.53 -36.60
C MET A 15 1.55 -25.09 -36.47
N ASN A 16 0.63 -24.70 -37.33
CA ASN A 16 -0.15 -23.47 -37.18
C ASN A 16 -1.04 -23.61 -35.94
N GLY A 17 -0.58 -23.14 -34.79
CA GLY A 17 -1.36 -22.94 -33.59
C GLY A 17 -1.96 -21.54 -33.63
N THR A 18 -3.29 -21.43 -33.59
CA THR A 18 -4.05 -20.20 -33.35
C THR A 18 -3.47 -19.46 -32.15
N SER A 19 -2.86 -18.32 -32.41
CA SER A 19 -2.28 -17.44 -31.39
C SER A 19 -3.41 -16.80 -30.56
N CYS A 20 -3.81 -17.44 -29.47
CA CYS A 20 -4.31 -16.66 -28.34
C CYS A 20 -3.15 -15.79 -27.87
N ALA A 21 -3.34 -14.49 -27.81
CA ALA A 21 -2.36 -13.56 -27.24
C ALA A 21 -2.15 -13.94 -25.76
N GLN A 22 -1.16 -14.78 -25.49
CA GLN A 22 -0.73 -15.15 -24.15
C GLN A 22 -0.03 -13.92 -23.58
N THR A 23 -0.65 -13.28 -22.59
CA THR A 23 -0.01 -12.23 -21.80
C THR A 23 1.25 -12.83 -21.18
N ARG A 24 2.42 -12.40 -21.65
CA ARG A 24 3.70 -12.85 -21.09
C ARG A 24 3.85 -12.25 -19.70
N THR A 25 4.19 -13.08 -18.75
CA THR A 25 4.52 -12.68 -17.37
C THR A 25 6.05 -12.75 -17.23
N ALA A 26 6.64 -11.68 -16.74
CA ALA A 26 8.06 -11.60 -16.43
C ALA A 26 8.27 -11.26 -14.95
N LYS A 27 9.48 -11.44 -14.47
CA LYS A 27 9.89 -11.11 -13.10
C LYS A 27 11.28 -10.51 -13.11
N ASP A 28 11.40 -9.36 -12.46
CA ASP A 28 12.64 -8.62 -12.33
C ASP A 28 13.01 -8.43 -10.85
N ALA A 29 14.30 -8.38 -10.57
CA ALA A 29 14.85 -8.02 -9.27
C ALA A 29 15.70 -6.75 -9.42
N PHE A 30 15.55 -5.82 -8.49
CA PHE A 30 16.18 -4.51 -8.53
C PHE A 30 17.21 -4.40 -7.41
N GLU A 31 18.42 -4.01 -7.76
CA GLU A 31 19.48 -3.72 -6.80
C GLU A 31 19.26 -2.32 -6.23
N VAL A 32 18.91 -2.24 -4.97
CA VAL A 32 18.68 -0.99 -4.23
C VAL A 32 19.45 -1.02 -2.91
N SER A 33 19.87 0.15 -2.43
CA SER A 33 20.41 0.31 -1.08
C SER A 33 19.29 0.29 -0.04
N ASP A 34 19.65 0.24 1.25
CA ASP A 34 18.67 0.40 2.33
C ASP A 34 17.98 1.77 2.24
N PHE A 35 16.71 1.77 2.59
CA PHE A 35 15.85 2.97 2.56
C PHE A 35 14.92 2.98 3.77
N THR A 36 14.38 4.16 4.08
CA THR A 36 13.45 4.39 5.18
C THR A 36 12.11 4.95 4.71
N ALA A 37 12.00 5.32 3.44
CA ALA A 37 10.77 5.84 2.85
C ALA A 37 10.50 5.21 1.48
N ILE A 38 9.22 5.08 1.13
CA ILE A 38 8.74 4.63 -0.18
C ILE A 38 7.81 5.70 -0.75
N GLU A 39 8.05 6.07 -2.00
CA GLU A 39 7.15 6.87 -2.81
C GLU A 39 6.73 6.04 -4.03
N ALA A 40 5.44 5.83 -4.20
CA ALA A 40 4.91 4.92 -5.20
C ALA A 40 3.82 5.58 -6.04
N SER A 41 4.17 5.94 -7.27
CA SER A 41 3.25 6.43 -8.32
C SER A 41 3.09 5.34 -9.38
N VAL A 42 2.42 4.25 -9.01
CA VAL A 42 2.36 3.02 -9.83
C VAL A 42 0.94 2.46 -9.99
N VAL A 43 0.75 1.63 -11.02
CA VAL A 43 -0.44 0.79 -11.22
C VAL A 43 -0.08 -0.66 -10.88
N ALA A 44 -0.07 -0.98 -9.58
CA ALA A 44 0.41 -2.26 -9.07
C ALA A 44 -0.19 -2.60 -7.70
N ASN A 45 -0.11 -3.89 -7.33
CA ASN A 45 -0.22 -4.28 -5.93
C ASN A 45 1.17 -4.30 -5.29
N VAL A 46 1.34 -3.59 -4.19
CA VAL A 46 2.61 -3.49 -3.46
C VAL A 46 2.49 -4.26 -2.16
N PHE A 47 3.41 -5.21 -1.95
CA PHE A 47 3.55 -5.99 -0.73
C PHE A 47 4.84 -5.60 -0.03
N ILE A 48 4.75 -5.24 1.24
CA ILE A 48 5.88 -4.79 2.05
C ILE A 48 6.02 -5.73 3.22
N THR A 49 7.24 -6.24 3.45
CA THR A 49 7.57 -7.11 4.57
C THR A 49 8.79 -6.58 5.32
N GLN A 50 8.83 -6.75 6.63
CA GLN A 50 10.04 -6.47 7.39
C GLN A 50 11.02 -7.63 7.27
N SER A 51 12.26 -7.32 6.90
CA SER A 51 13.32 -8.31 6.68
C SER A 51 14.69 -7.68 6.99
N PRO A 52 15.64 -8.42 7.57
CA PRO A 52 16.99 -7.88 7.79
C PRO A 52 17.75 -7.57 6.50
N VAL A 53 17.26 -8.01 5.35
CA VAL A 53 17.90 -7.78 4.04
C VAL A 53 16.91 -7.08 3.13
N THR A 54 17.37 -5.95 2.56
CA THR A 54 16.61 -5.20 1.57
C THR A 54 16.54 -5.96 0.25
N ASN A 55 15.33 -6.10 -0.29
CA ASN A 55 15.08 -6.73 -1.59
C ASN A 55 13.84 -6.12 -2.24
N VAL A 56 13.93 -5.82 -3.52
CA VAL A 56 12.81 -5.32 -4.32
C VAL A 56 12.67 -6.18 -5.57
N THR A 57 11.49 -6.75 -5.77
CA THR A 57 11.15 -7.53 -6.96
C THR A 57 9.83 -7.10 -7.54
N ALA A 58 9.71 -7.14 -8.86
CA ALA A 58 8.44 -6.92 -9.54
C ALA A 58 8.12 -8.11 -10.45
N GLU A 59 6.87 -8.50 -10.49
CA GLU A 59 6.37 -9.62 -11.30
C GLU A 59 5.03 -9.25 -11.92
N GLY A 60 4.87 -9.52 -13.20
CA GLY A 60 3.60 -9.29 -13.86
C GLY A 60 3.68 -9.21 -15.37
N ASN A 61 2.76 -8.44 -15.96
CA ASN A 61 2.71 -8.21 -17.39
C ASN A 61 4.00 -7.53 -17.88
N GLU A 62 4.63 -8.08 -18.94
CA GLU A 62 5.90 -7.60 -19.50
C GLU A 62 5.83 -6.10 -19.88
N GLU A 63 4.73 -5.65 -20.51
CA GLU A 63 4.53 -4.24 -20.88
C GLU A 63 4.46 -3.30 -19.65
N LEU A 64 3.94 -3.77 -18.52
CA LEU A 64 3.92 -3.01 -17.27
C LEU A 64 5.29 -2.98 -16.60
N LEU A 65 6.03 -4.09 -16.66
CA LEU A 65 7.39 -4.16 -16.11
C LEU A 65 8.37 -3.28 -16.87
N GLU A 66 8.31 -3.24 -18.20
CA GLU A 66 9.15 -2.38 -19.04
C GLU A 66 8.96 -0.88 -18.76
N ARG A 67 7.82 -0.50 -18.16
CA ARG A 67 7.50 0.90 -17.82
C ARG A 67 7.74 1.23 -16.35
N LEU A 68 7.98 0.21 -15.53
CA LEU A 68 8.26 0.39 -14.11
C LEU A 68 9.69 0.92 -13.95
N GLU A 69 9.80 2.11 -13.42
CA GLU A 69 11.07 2.69 -13.00
C GLU A 69 11.20 2.55 -11.49
N ILE A 70 12.30 1.92 -11.05
CA ILE A 70 12.65 1.81 -9.63
C ILE A 70 14.00 2.47 -9.43
N ARG A 71 14.04 3.53 -8.61
CA ARG A 71 15.26 4.29 -8.33
C ARG A 71 15.34 4.71 -6.88
N MET A 72 16.53 5.09 -6.47
CA MET A 72 16.77 5.64 -5.13
C MET A 72 16.96 7.16 -5.19
N GLU A 73 16.31 7.88 -4.30
CA GLU A 73 16.55 9.30 -4.05
C GLU A 73 16.87 9.51 -2.56
N GLY A 74 18.17 9.53 -2.24
CA GLY A 74 18.63 9.50 -0.86
C GLY A 74 18.24 8.21 -0.16
N GLU A 75 17.47 8.30 0.92
CA GLU A 75 16.90 7.16 1.66
C GLU A 75 15.46 6.83 1.26
N ARG A 76 15.01 7.32 0.11
CA ARG A 76 13.66 7.09 -0.44
C ARG A 76 13.73 6.17 -1.65
N LEU A 77 12.97 5.08 -1.62
CA LEU A 77 12.72 4.22 -2.76
C LEU A 77 11.59 4.81 -3.59
N ILE A 78 11.87 5.17 -4.84
CA ILE A 78 10.89 5.68 -5.78
C ILE A 78 10.46 4.55 -6.70
N LEU A 79 9.16 4.30 -6.73
CA LEU A 79 8.49 3.42 -7.68
C LEU A 79 7.63 4.30 -8.58
N ASP A 80 7.99 4.38 -9.85
CA ASP A 80 7.33 5.28 -10.80
C ASP A 80 6.93 4.54 -12.07
N MET A 81 5.87 5.00 -12.72
CA MET A 81 5.46 4.53 -14.04
C MET A 81 5.20 5.72 -14.94
N GLU A 82 6.04 5.89 -15.95
CA GLU A 82 5.89 6.96 -16.94
C GLU A 82 4.53 6.94 -17.66
N ASP A 83 3.88 8.13 -17.70
CA ASP A 83 2.71 8.50 -18.51
C ASP A 83 1.35 8.50 -17.78
N GLU A 84 0.86 9.71 -17.46
CA GLU A 84 -0.52 9.94 -16.93
C GLU A 84 -1.64 9.38 -17.83
N ARG A 85 -1.40 9.26 -19.15
CA ARG A 85 -2.36 8.66 -20.11
C ARG A 85 -2.50 7.16 -19.90
N PHE A 86 -1.50 6.55 -19.31
CA PHE A 86 -1.45 5.13 -18.99
C PHE A 86 -2.45 4.76 -17.89
N TRP A 87 -2.60 5.59 -16.88
CA TRP A 87 -3.54 5.40 -15.78
C TRP A 87 -4.99 5.21 -16.25
N LYS A 88 -5.40 5.99 -17.26
CA LYS A 88 -6.74 5.89 -17.84
C LYS A 88 -6.96 4.60 -18.64
N ARG A 89 -5.90 4.06 -19.22
CA ARG A 89 -5.96 2.85 -20.06
C ARG A 89 -5.80 1.56 -19.28
N PHE A 90 -4.95 1.54 -18.26
CA PHE A 90 -4.52 0.33 -17.54
C PHE A 90 -5.00 0.24 -16.08
N GLY A 91 -5.70 1.22 -15.54
CA GLY A 91 -6.22 1.15 -14.17
C GLY A 91 -7.04 -0.11 -13.84
N LYS A 92 -7.65 -0.74 -14.86
CA LYS A 92 -8.31 -2.06 -14.74
C LYS A 92 -7.32 -3.23 -14.65
N ASN A 93 -6.03 -3.00 -14.84
CA ASN A 93 -4.95 -4.00 -14.89
C ASN A 93 -4.00 -3.89 -13.69
N ALA A 94 -4.30 -3.11 -12.66
CA ALA A 94 -3.48 -2.95 -11.46
C ALA A 94 -3.08 -4.30 -10.82
N SER A 95 -3.99 -5.28 -10.87
CA SER A 95 -3.72 -6.64 -10.37
C SER A 95 -2.73 -7.46 -11.22
N LYS A 96 -2.26 -6.93 -12.35
CA LYS A 96 -1.33 -7.62 -13.27
C LYS A 96 0.14 -7.28 -13.01
N LEU A 97 0.42 -6.34 -12.12
CA LEU A 97 1.76 -6.04 -11.63
C LEU A 97 1.78 -6.16 -10.11
N THR A 98 2.70 -6.93 -9.62
CA THR A 98 2.95 -7.13 -8.19
C THR A 98 4.38 -6.72 -7.88
N ILE A 99 4.53 -5.79 -6.94
CA ILE A 99 5.84 -5.35 -6.44
C ILE A 99 5.97 -5.88 -5.01
N ARG A 100 7.07 -6.56 -4.72
CA ARG A 100 7.39 -7.06 -3.38
C ARG A 100 8.62 -6.37 -2.86
N ILE A 101 8.49 -5.79 -1.68
CA ILE A 101 9.51 -5.00 -1.01
C ILE A 101 9.80 -5.66 0.33
N ALA A 102 11.05 -5.99 0.57
CA ALA A 102 11.56 -6.40 1.87
C ALA A 102 12.53 -5.32 2.35
N THR A 103 12.40 -4.84 3.59
CA THR A 103 13.25 -3.80 4.17
C THR A 103 13.39 -3.98 5.68
N PRO A 104 14.56 -3.65 6.27
CA PRO A 104 14.74 -3.75 7.73
C PRO A 104 13.93 -2.69 8.49
N THR A 105 13.71 -1.53 7.90
CA THR A 105 12.98 -0.42 8.52
C THR A 105 12.20 0.38 7.49
N LEU A 106 11.13 1.02 7.94
CA LEU A 106 10.32 1.92 7.11
C LEU A 106 9.63 2.92 8.03
N SER A 107 9.71 4.19 7.70
CA SER A 107 9.09 5.29 8.45
C SER A 107 8.02 6.04 7.66
N GLU A 108 8.02 5.90 6.33
CA GLU A 108 7.11 6.65 5.46
C GLU A 108 6.71 5.84 4.23
N ILE A 109 5.44 5.92 3.87
CA ILE A 109 4.86 5.41 2.62
C ILE A 109 3.98 6.49 2.02
N ASP A 110 4.36 6.98 0.85
CA ASP A 110 3.56 7.86 0.02
C ASP A 110 3.06 7.09 -1.20
N PHE A 111 1.75 6.96 -1.33
CA PHE A 111 1.12 6.23 -2.43
C PHE A 111 0.14 7.11 -3.21
N GLU A 112 0.44 7.33 -4.46
CA GLU A 112 -0.34 8.16 -5.39
C GLU A 112 -0.91 7.34 -6.56
N GLY A 113 -0.93 6.03 -6.43
CA GLY A 113 -1.16 5.08 -7.49
C GLY A 113 -2.57 4.49 -7.62
N VAL A 114 -2.67 3.43 -8.42
CA VAL A 114 -3.85 2.55 -8.53
C VAL A 114 -3.46 1.14 -8.18
N GLY A 115 -4.04 0.59 -7.12
CA GLY A 115 -3.73 -0.76 -6.65
C GLY A 115 -3.82 -0.86 -5.13
N ASN A 116 -3.35 -1.97 -4.59
CA ASN A 116 -3.43 -2.19 -3.15
C ASN A 116 -2.03 -2.18 -2.54
N ILE A 117 -1.92 -1.65 -1.33
CA ILE A 117 -0.73 -1.76 -0.50
C ILE A 117 -1.03 -2.73 0.64
N THR A 118 -0.16 -3.68 0.85
CA THR A 118 -0.26 -4.63 1.96
C THR A 118 1.06 -4.70 2.71
N ILE A 119 1.04 -4.36 3.99
CA ILE A 119 2.15 -4.64 4.90
C ILE A 119 1.88 -6.02 5.52
N GLU A 120 2.74 -6.98 5.18
CA GLU A 120 2.62 -8.38 5.58
C GLU A 120 3.44 -8.68 6.84
N GLY A 121 2.90 -9.51 7.72
CA GLY A 121 3.57 -9.92 8.97
C GLY A 121 3.57 -8.83 10.04
N VAL A 122 4.42 -8.99 11.03
CA VAL A 122 4.65 -7.97 12.06
C VAL A 122 5.60 -6.93 11.49
N PHE A 123 5.26 -5.66 11.66
CA PHE A 123 6.11 -4.55 11.24
C PHE A 123 6.41 -3.65 12.44
N ASN A 124 7.65 -3.69 12.90
CA ASN A 124 8.12 -2.94 14.07
C ASN A 124 8.98 -1.75 13.61
N THR A 125 8.53 -0.55 13.94
CA THR A 125 9.24 0.70 13.66
C THR A 125 8.83 1.78 14.66
N PRO A 126 9.72 2.68 15.08
CA PRO A 126 9.34 3.75 16.01
C PRO A 126 8.21 4.63 15.45
N GLN A 127 8.26 4.94 14.18
CA GLN A 127 7.27 5.80 13.52
C GLN A 127 6.91 5.24 12.14
N LEU A 128 5.61 5.30 11.80
CA LEU A 128 5.13 5.01 10.45
C LEU A 128 4.12 6.07 10.02
N VAL A 129 4.46 6.78 8.95
CA VAL A 129 3.57 7.73 8.27
C VAL A 129 3.10 7.10 6.97
N ILE A 130 1.81 7.05 6.75
CA ILE A 130 1.19 6.49 5.55
C ILE A 130 0.31 7.57 4.92
N ASN A 131 0.67 8.01 3.73
CA ASN A 131 -0.11 8.93 2.91
C ASN A 131 -0.64 8.15 1.69
N SER A 132 -1.95 8.18 1.48
CA SER A 132 -2.61 7.50 0.37
C SER A 132 -3.55 8.45 -0.35
N GLU A 133 -3.14 8.88 -1.54
CA GLU A 133 -3.89 9.79 -2.43
C GLU A 133 -4.48 9.05 -3.64
N GLY A 134 -4.13 7.79 -3.82
CA GLY A 134 -4.50 6.99 -4.98
C GLY A 134 -5.88 6.32 -4.92
N VAL A 135 -6.07 5.31 -5.77
CA VAL A 135 -7.27 4.47 -5.83
C VAL A 135 -6.92 3.04 -5.48
N GLY A 136 -7.39 2.56 -4.34
CA GLY A 136 -7.11 1.21 -3.88
C GLY A 136 -7.21 1.06 -2.37
N ASN A 137 -6.83 -0.11 -1.87
CA ASN A 137 -6.92 -0.38 -0.45
C ASN A 137 -5.53 -0.48 0.19
N LEU A 138 -5.44 -0.05 1.43
CA LEU A 138 -4.27 -0.24 2.26
C LEU A 138 -4.60 -1.19 3.41
N THR A 139 -3.74 -2.18 3.63
CA THR A 139 -3.89 -3.15 4.71
C THR A 139 -2.57 -3.32 5.47
N ALA A 140 -2.60 -3.13 6.80
CA ALA A 140 -1.47 -3.31 7.70
C ALA A 140 -1.96 -3.83 9.06
N ASN A 141 -2.06 -5.14 9.25
CA ASN A 141 -2.78 -5.71 10.40
C ASN A 141 -1.94 -5.90 11.68
N ASN A 142 -0.61 -5.83 11.61
CA ASN A 142 0.26 -6.17 12.74
C ASN A 142 1.39 -5.14 12.91
N LEU A 143 1.02 -3.87 13.07
CA LEU A 143 1.98 -2.79 13.35
C LEU A 143 2.40 -2.81 14.82
N GLU A 144 3.68 -2.57 15.09
CA GLU A 144 4.22 -2.31 16.43
C GLU A 144 5.02 -1.00 16.35
N CYS A 145 4.40 0.12 16.75
CA CYS A 145 4.96 1.46 16.59
C CYS A 145 4.80 2.30 17.85
N GLU A 146 5.66 3.30 18.04
CA GLU A 146 5.41 4.37 19.01
C GLU A 146 4.41 5.38 18.45
N PHE A 147 4.53 5.69 17.15
CA PHE A 147 3.64 6.63 16.48
C PHE A 147 3.21 6.11 15.10
N VAL A 148 1.91 6.20 14.82
CA VAL A 148 1.32 5.91 13.49
C VAL A 148 0.49 7.11 13.03
N LYS A 149 0.79 7.62 11.84
CA LYS A 149 -0.04 8.61 11.16
C LYS A 149 -0.57 8.05 9.85
N ILE A 150 -1.87 8.23 9.62
CA ILE A 150 -2.56 7.77 8.42
C ILE A 150 -3.27 8.98 7.81
N SER A 151 -2.92 9.32 6.56
CA SER A 151 -3.62 10.30 5.75
C SER A 151 -4.23 9.60 4.54
N SER A 152 -5.55 9.62 4.41
CA SER A 152 -6.29 8.99 3.32
C SER A 152 -7.07 10.08 2.57
N GLU A 153 -6.59 10.44 1.39
CA GLU A 153 -7.17 11.48 0.52
C GLU A 153 -7.74 10.90 -0.78
N GLY A 154 -7.44 9.65 -1.08
CA GLY A 154 -7.86 8.95 -2.29
C GLY A 154 -9.24 8.28 -2.20
N VAL A 155 -9.43 7.24 -3.01
CA VAL A 155 -10.64 6.41 -3.06
C VAL A 155 -10.31 4.97 -2.70
N GLY A 156 -10.79 4.49 -1.57
CA GLY A 156 -10.54 3.13 -1.12
C GLY A 156 -10.65 2.97 0.39
N ASN A 157 -10.32 1.78 0.87
CA ASN A 157 -10.39 1.50 2.29
C ASN A 157 -9.00 1.32 2.89
N THR A 158 -8.83 1.81 4.10
CA THR A 158 -7.63 1.61 4.90
C THR A 158 -7.95 0.74 6.10
N ILE A 159 -7.25 -0.38 6.27
CA ILE A 159 -7.41 -1.30 7.40
C ILE A 159 -6.06 -1.42 8.10
N VAL A 160 -6.01 -1.03 9.36
CA VAL A 160 -4.80 -1.11 10.17
C VAL A 160 -5.07 -1.74 11.52
N GLY A 161 -4.10 -2.49 12.01
CA GLY A 161 -4.17 -3.16 13.30
C GLY A 161 -2.79 -3.34 13.93
N GLY A 162 -2.75 -3.75 15.20
CA GLY A 162 -1.53 -3.94 15.97
C GLY A 162 -1.51 -3.09 17.23
N LYS A 163 -0.36 -2.48 17.53
CA LYS A 163 -0.17 -1.62 18.70
C LYS A 163 0.59 -0.35 18.34
N ALA A 164 0.17 0.77 18.92
CA ALA A 164 0.86 2.04 18.80
C ALA A 164 0.84 2.79 20.14
N GLY A 165 1.80 3.69 20.35
CA GLY A 165 1.77 4.63 21.46
C GLY A 165 0.78 5.76 21.21
N LYS A 166 0.74 6.27 19.97
CA LYS A 166 -0.19 7.31 19.52
C LYS A 166 -0.60 7.06 18.07
N VAL A 167 -1.85 7.34 17.75
CA VAL A 167 -2.40 7.23 16.40
C VAL A 167 -2.99 8.56 15.96
N GLU A 168 -2.64 9.01 14.75
CA GLU A 168 -3.29 10.14 14.08
C GLU A 168 -3.93 9.68 12.78
N ILE A 169 -5.21 9.96 12.58
CA ILE A 169 -5.98 9.60 11.39
C ILE A 169 -6.55 10.87 10.75
N ASN A 170 -6.17 11.12 9.49
CA ASN A 170 -6.74 12.17 8.64
C ASN A 170 -7.46 11.49 7.46
N SER A 171 -8.77 11.58 7.41
CA SER A 171 -9.58 11.01 6.33
C SER A 171 -10.28 12.12 5.56
N GLN A 172 -9.84 12.39 4.35
CA GLN A 172 -10.38 13.43 3.44
C GLN A 172 -10.96 12.83 2.15
N GLY A 173 -10.63 11.59 1.84
CA GLY A 173 -11.05 10.89 0.62
C GLY A 173 -12.45 10.29 0.68
N VAL A 174 -12.69 9.30 -0.19
CA VAL A 174 -13.92 8.51 -0.25
C VAL A 174 -13.60 7.06 0.07
N GLY A 175 -14.08 6.59 1.21
CA GLY A 175 -13.83 5.23 1.69
C GLY A 175 -13.83 5.14 3.20
N ASN A 176 -13.53 3.97 3.72
CA ASN A 176 -13.55 3.74 5.16
C ASN A 176 -12.12 3.60 5.70
N VAL A 177 -11.90 4.11 6.90
CA VAL A 177 -10.68 3.86 7.67
C VAL A 177 -11.04 3.01 8.88
N ASP A 178 -10.54 1.78 8.90
CA ASP A 178 -10.74 0.85 10.01
C ASP A 178 -9.45 0.64 10.80
N ALA A 179 -9.29 1.38 11.88
CA ALA A 179 -8.19 1.29 12.83
C ALA A 179 -8.66 0.78 14.22
N ARG A 180 -9.81 0.11 14.31
CA ARG A 180 -10.32 -0.41 15.58
C ARG A 180 -9.41 -1.46 16.22
N MET A 181 -8.61 -2.16 15.41
CA MET A 181 -7.65 -3.17 15.84
C MET A 181 -6.24 -2.62 16.07
N LEU A 182 -6.01 -1.33 15.86
CA LEU A 182 -4.77 -0.65 16.19
C LEU A 182 -4.88 -0.08 17.61
N LEU A 183 -4.44 -0.86 18.58
CA LEU A 183 -4.59 -0.55 20.00
C LEU A 183 -3.60 0.56 20.38
N ALA A 184 -4.11 1.67 20.88
CA ALA A 184 -3.28 2.80 21.31
C ALA A 184 -3.84 3.47 22.57
N PRO A 185 -2.99 4.02 23.46
CA PRO A 185 -3.44 4.91 24.52
C PRO A 185 -4.08 6.19 23.98
N GLU A 186 -3.49 6.78 22.93
CA GLU A 186 -3.94 8.05 22.39
C GLU A 186 -4.34 7.92 20.92
N ALA A 187 -5.49 8.50 20.58
CA ALA A 187 -5.93 8.64 19.20
C ALA A 187 -6.46 10.04 18.90
N VAL A 188 -6.05 10.59 17.74
CA VAL A 188 -6.53 11.85 17.19
C VAL A 188 -7.08 11.58 15.80
N VAL A 189 -8.36 11.94 15.57
CA VAL A 189 -9.06 11.64 14.33
C VAL A 189 -9.64 12.92 13.74
N SER A 190 -9.29 13.21 12.49
CA SER A 190 -9.90 14.22 11.64
C SER A 190 -10.59 13.53 10.46
N SER A 191 -11.92 13.66 10.36
CA SER A 191 -12.71 13.06 9.29
C SER A 191 -13.44 14.15 8.51
N GLN A 192 -13.00 14.43 7.30
CA GLN A 192 -13.55 15.44 6.40
C GLN A 192 -14.11 14.83 5.10
N GLY A 193 -13.80 13.57 4.83
CA GLY A 193 -14.21 12.85 3.63
C GLY A 193 -15.63 12.28 3.67
N VAL A 194 -15.86 11.29 2.80
CA VAL A 194 -17.12 10.52 2.72
C VAL A 194 -16.81 9.05 3.04
N GLY A 195 -17.26 8.60 4.19
CA GLY A 195 -17.03 7.23 4.68
C GLY A 195 -17.02 7.15 6.19
N ASN A 196 -16.83 5.94 6.70
CA ASN A 196 -16.80 5.73 8.14
C ASN A 196 -15.35 5.61 8.62
N VAL A 197 -15.10 6.12 9.82
CA VAL A 197 -13.82 5.95 10.50
C VAL A 197 -14.04 5.15 11.77
N SER A 198 -13.19 4.14 11.99
CA SER A 198 -13.16 3.39 13.25
C SER A 198 -11.76 3.52 13.87
N CYS A 199 -11.69 3.84 15.16
CA CYS A 199 -10.43 3.99 15.88
C CYS A 199 -10.52 3.38 17.29
N TYR A 200 -9.38 3.18 17.92
CA TYR A 200 -9.27 2.72 19.30
C TYR A 200 -8.45 3.70 20.14
N ALA A 201 -8.88 3.96 21.37
CA ALA A 201 -8.08 4.67 22.37
C ALA A 201 -8.43 4.18 23.79
N SER A 202 -7.41 4.09 24.69
CA SER A 202 -7.65 3.75 26.09
C SER A 202 -7.58 4.94 27.03
N ASP A 203 -6.81 5.97 26.73
CA ASP A 203 -6.55 7.09 27.64
C ASP A 203 -7.10 8.41 27.11
N PHE A 204 -6.71 8.81 25.91
CA PHE A 204 -7.13 10.07 25.30
C PHE A 204 -7.64 9.87 23.87
N LEU A 205 -8.81 10.46 23.60
CA LEU A 205 -9.43 10.44 22.28
C LEU A 205 -9.86 11.85 21.88
N SER A 206 -9.34 12.35 20.74
CA SER A 206 -9.85 13.56 20.10
C SER A 206 -10.41 13.22 18.72
N ILE A 207 -11.65 13.63 18.46
CA ILE A 207 -12.31 13.43 17.16
C ILE A 207 -12.90 14.73 16.67
N HIS A 208 -12.54 15.13 15.45
CA HIS A 208 -13.18 16.20 14.72
C HIS A 208 -13.79 15.65 13.41
N SER A 209 -15.10 15.59 13.35
CA SER A 209 -15.85 15.05 12.21
C SER A 209 -16.59 16.15 11.46
N GLN A 210 -16.15 16.49 10.25
CA GLN A 210 -16.73 17.51 9.36
C GLN A 210 -17.31 16.86 8.08
N GLY A 211 -16.98 15.59 7.80
CA GLY A 211 -17.39 14.87 6.59
C GLY A 211 -18.79 14.28 6.64
N VAL A 212 -19.03 13.32 5.75
CA VAL A 212 -20.28 12.54 5.65
C VAL A 212 -19.98 11.09 6.00
N GLY A 213 -20.42 10.64 7.16
CA GLY A 213 -20.20 9.29 7.67
C GLY A 213 -20.16 9.23 9.18
N ASN A 214 -19.98 8.05 9.71
CA ASN A 214 -19.93 7.86 11.16
C ASN A 214 -18.49 7.65 11.63
N VAL A 215 -18.17 8.16 12.81
CA VAL A 215 -16.95 7.81 13.51
C VAL A 215 -17.30 6.91 14.68
N HIS A 216 -16.75 5.69 14.69
CA HIS A 216 -16.89 4.73 15.76
C HIS A 216 -15.57 4.64 16.53
N TYR A 217 -15.61 4.83 17.83
CA TYR A 217 -14.45 4.65 18.66
C TYR A 217 -14.60 3.47 19.61
N TYR A 218 -13.52 2.73 19.78
CA TYR A 218 -13.41 1.55 20.61
C TYR A 218 -12.46 1.83 21.78
N GLY A 219 -12.47 0.96 22.77
CA GLY A 219 -11.77 1.18 24.03
C GLY A 219 -12.65 1.95 25.01
N LYS A 220 -12.08 2.41 26.09
CA LYS A 220 -12.74 3.20 27.13
C LYS A 220 -11.86 4.38 27.50
N PRO A 221 -11.69 5.36 26.60
CA PRO A 221 -10.79 6.48 26.86
C PRO A 221 -11.19 7.24 28.12
N LEU A 222 -10.20 7.55 28.96
CA LEU A 222 -10.39 8.29 30.20
C LEU A 222 -10.81 9.75 29.95
N LYS A 223 -10.34 10.30 28.80
CA LYS A 223 -10.66 11.67 28.38
C LYS A 223 -11.02 11.69 26.92
N THR A 224 -12.10 12.40 26.60
CA THR A 224 -12.58 12.58 25.21
C THR A 224 -12.78 14.05 24.87
N ASP A 225 -12.41 14.42 23.63
CA ASP A 225 -12.72 15.70 23.00
C ASP A 225 -13.38 15.40 21.64
N LEU A 226 -14.70 15.62 21.56
CA LEU A 226 -15.51 15.18 20.43
C LEU A 226 -16.22 16.38 19.80
N ILE A 227 -15.77 16.76 18.57
CA ILE A 227 -16.36 17.85 17.80
C ILE A 227 -17.01 17.26 16.56
N LYS A 228 -18.26 17.62 16.32
CA LYS A 228 -19.03 17.15 15.16
C LYS A 228 -19.71 18.31 14.45
N ASP A 229 -19.23 18.61 13.26
CA ASP A 229 -19.77 19.64 12.36
C ASP A 229 -20.37 19.07 11.08
N GLY A 230 -20.06 17.78 10.78
CA GLY A 230 -20.50 17.05 9.58
C GLY A 230 -21.81 16.30 9.73
N VAL A 231 -22.12 15.47 8.71
CA VAL A 231 -23.32 14.63 8.64
C VAL A 231 -22.96 13.20 9.08
N GLY A 232 -23.53 12.76 10.18
CA GLY A 232 -23.27 11.43 10.75
C GLY A 232 -23.29 11.46 12.28
N LYS A 233 -22.66 10.46 12.88
CA LYS A 233 -22.61 10.30 14.35
C LYS A 233 -21.18 9.95 14.78
N ILE A 234 -20.76 10.52 15.92
CA ILE A 234 -19.63 10.03 16.70
C ILE A 234 -20.23 9.19 17.84
N ARG A 235 -19.85 7.92 17.94
CA ARG A 235 -20.39 7.02 18.96
C ARG A 235 -19.41 5.92 19.34
N PRO A 236 -19.51 5.36 20.57
CA PRO A 236 -18.79 4.15 20.90
C PRO A 236 -19.20 3.01 19.97
N GLY A 237 -18.23 2.18 19.58
CA GLY A 237 -18.46 0.90 18.91
C GLY A 237 -18.89 -0.17 19.92
N GLU A 238 -19.62 -1.15 19.44
CA GLU A 238 -20.07 -2.31 20.24
C GLU A 238 -18.99 -3.41 20.24
#